data_535b9b41962dd104bf214452a0747e7c
#
_entry.id   535b9b41962dd104bf214452a0747e7c
#
_cell.length_a   1.000
_cell.length_b   1.000
_cell.length_c   1.000
_cell.angle_alpha   90.00
_cell.angle_beta   90.00
_cell.angle_gamma   90.00
#
_symmetry.space_group_name_H-M   'P 1'
#
loop_
_entity.id
_entity.type
_entity.pdbx_description
1 polymer ?
#
loop_
_entity_poly.entity_id
_entity_poly.type
_entity_poly.pdbx_seq_one_letter_code
_entity_poly.pdbx_strand_id
1 'polypeptide(L)' 'MWIPVIIVAWSFSGSPMWVNFPMVNFPFSSKESCTEYVKTVRSQVTKSDNYVSGYSVCIQVPQGEPT' A
#
# COMPACT_ATOMS: atom_id res chain seq x y z
N MET A 1 -6.81 11.49 -9.15
CA MET A 1 -6.36 10.10 -9.20
C MET A 1 -5.73 9.71 -7.88
N TRP A 2 -6.04 8.54 -7.39
CA TRP A 2 -5.54 8.07 -6.11
C TRP A 2 -4.65 6.87 -6.30
N ILE A 3 -3.49 6.88 -5.63
CA ILE A 3 -2.53 5.79 -5.73
C ILE A 3 -2.35 5.18 -4.35
N PRO A 4 -2.58 3.87 -4.22
CA PRO A 4 -2.39 3.20 -2.93
C PRO A 4 -0.90 2.99 -2.65
N VAL A 5 -0.51 3.25 -1.42
CA VAL A 5 0.85 2.99 -0.95
C VAL A 5 0.74 2.13 0.28
N ILE A 6 1.40 0.99 0.24
CA ILE A 6 1.38 0.04 1.35
C ILE A 6 2.78 -0.07 1.92
N ILE A 7 2.87 0.14 3.22
CA ILE A 7 4.15 0.14 3.93
C ILE A 7 4.09 -0.96 4.98
N VAL A 8 5.02 -1.91 4.89
CA VAL A 8 4.99 -3.10 5.73
C VAL A 8 6.36 -3.34 6.36
N ALA A 9 6.34 -3.73 7.61
CA ALA A 9 7.54 -4.18 8.30
C ALA A 9 7.51 -5.69 8.38
N TRP A 10 8.52 -6.31 7.84
CA TRP A 10 8.68 -7.77 7.86
C TRP A 10 9.82 -8.14 8.80
N SER A 11 9.73 -9.31 9.40
CA SER A 11 10.81 -9.83 10.24
C SER A 11 11.59 -10.87 9.45
N PHE A 12 12.86 -10.55 9.18
CA PHE A 12 13.77 -11.48 8.52
C PHE A 12 14.97 -11.72 9.42
N SER A 13 15.22 -12.97 9.74
CA SER A 13 16.38 -13.33 10.58
C SER A 13 16.40 -12.55 11.90
N GLY A 14 15.23 -12.27 12.42
CA GLY A 14 15.13 -11.58 13.70
C GLY A 14 15.21 -10.07 13.63
N SER A 15 15.37 -9.49 12.45
CA SER A 15 15.45 -8.03 12.28
C SER A 15 14.29 -7.55 11.45
N PRO A 16 13.55 -6.53 11.91
CA PRO A 16 12.47 -5.97 11.11
C PRO A 16 13.02 -5.13 9.97
N MET A 17 12.33 -5.19 8.84
CA MET A 17 12.71 -4.42 7.67
C MET A 17 11.45 -3.77 7.10
N TRP A 18 11.52 -2.47 6.86
CA TRP A 18 10.40 -1.73 6.29
C TRP A 18 10.49 -1.72 4.77
N VAL A 19 9.38 -2.04 4.13
CA VAL A 19 9.31 -2.09 2.68
C VAL A 19 8.11 -1.26 2.23
N ASN A 20 8.32 -0.43 1.21
CA ASN A 20 7.29 0.41 0.63
C ASN A 20 6.82 -0.20 -0.68
N PHE A 21 5.51 -0.26 -0.86
CA PHE A 21 4.91 -0.76 -2.10
C PHE A 21 4.00 0.31 -2.68
N PRO A 22 4.55 1.28 -3.42
CA PRO A 22 3.70 2.25 -4.11
C PRO A 22 3.10 1.61 -5.35
N MET A 23 1.78 1.55 -5.41
CA MET A 23 1.08 0.88 -6.51
C MET A 23 0.79 1.87 -7.62
N VAL A 24 1.85 2.39 -8.23
CA VAL A 24 1.71 3.44 -9.26
C VAL A 24 1.04 2.91 -10.52
N ASN A 25 1.04 1.59 -10.72
CA ASN A 25 0.40 1.00 -11.89
C ASN A 25 -1.08 0.71 -11.70
N PHE A 26 -1.63 1.04 -10.53
CA PHE A 26 -3.02 0.78 -10.21
C PHE A 26 -3.69 2.04 -9.67
N PRO A 27 -3.80 3.08 -10.49
CA PRO A 27 -4.45 4.31 -10.04
C PRO A 27 -5.95 4.13 -9.96
N PHE A 28 -6.56 4.77 -8.97
CA PHE A 28 -7.99 4.71 -8.76
C PHE A 28 -8.59 6.09 -8.95
N SER A 29 -9.78 6.14 -9.51
CA SER A 29 -10.43 7.42 -9.76
C SER A 29 -11.07 7.99 -8.50
N SER A 30 -11.29 7.18 -7.49
CA SER A 30 -11.90 7.65 -6.25
C SER A 30 -11.11 7.15 -5.05
N LYS A 31 -11.19 7.93 -3.97
CA LYS A 31 -10.53 7.55 -2.73
C LYS A 31 -11.16 6.29 -2.14
N GLU A 32 -12.46 6.13 -2.31
CA GLU A 32 -13.15 4.98 -1.76
C GLU A 32 -12.65 3.68 -2.38
N SER A 33 -12.51 3.67 -3.71
CA SER A 33 -12.00 2.47 -4.39
C SER A 33 -10.58 2.16 -3.95
N CYS A 34 -9.75 3.19 -3.81
CA CYS A 34 -8.39 3.03 -3.34
C CYS A 34 -8.37 2.45 -1.92
N THR A 35 -9.21 2.98 -1.05
CA THR A 35 -9.26 2.51 0.33
C THR A 35 -9.68 1.05 0.42
N GLU A 36 -10.65 0.65 -0.39
CA GLU A 36 -11.09 -0.75 -0.39
C GLU A 36 -10.00 -1.67 -0.90
N TYR A 37 -9.26 -1.22 -1.90
CA TYR A 37 -8.16 -2.01 -2.42
C TYR A 37 -7.09 -2.25 -1.35
N VAL A 38 -6.70 -1.19 -0.64
CA VAL A 38 -5.66 -1.36 0.37
C VAL A 38 -6.13 -2.20 1.54
N LYS A 39 -7.43 -2.15 1.86
CA LYS A 39 -7.96 -3.01 2.90
C LYS A 39 -7.82 -4.48 2.51
N THR A 40 -8.11 -4.80 1.27
CA THR A 40 -8.00 -6.17 0.78
C THR A 40 -6.55 -6.64 0.82
N VAL A 41 -5.64 -5.80 0.36
CA VAL A 41 -4.23 -6.16 0.34
C VAL A 41 -3.70 -6.33 1.76
N ARG A 42 -4.08 -5.43 2.67
CA ARG A 42 -3.64 -5.54 4.05
C ARG A 42 -4.13 -6.83 4.69
N SER A 43 -5.36 -7.23 4.37
CA SER A 43 -5.91 -8.47 4.89
C SER A 43 -5.06 -9.66 4.46
N GLN A 44 -4.52 -9.63 3.24
CA GLN A 44 -3.66 -10.70 2.77
C GLN A 44 -2.29 -10.66 3.45
N VAL A 45 -1.74 -9.46 3.57
CA VAL A 45 -0.39 -9.28 4.11
C VAL A 45 -0.33 -9.67 5.58
N THR A 46 -1.35 -9.32 6.36
CA THR A 46 -1.34 -9.61 7.79
C THR A 46 -1.42 -11.09 8.10
N LYS A 47 -1.72 -11.92 7.11
CA LYS A 47 -1.74 -13.36 7.29
C LYS A 47 -0.36 -13.99 7.16
N SER A 48 0.62 -13.20 6.78
CA SER A 48 1.99 -13.71 6.63
C SER A 48 2.63 -13.92 8.00
N ASP A 49 3.40 -15.00 8.12
CA ASP A 49 4.07 -15.33 9.37
C ASP A 49 5.16 -14.32 9.73
N ASN A 50 5.71 -13.66 8.72
CA ASN A 50 6.79 -12.70 8.93
C ASN A 50 6.29 -11.27 9.12
N TYR A 51 5.00 -11.07 9.10
CA TYR A 51 4.43 -9.74 9.25
C TYR A 51 4.60 -9.24 10.67
N VAL A 52 5.14 -8.03 10.81
CA VAL A 52 5.33 -7.41 12.12
C VAL A 52 4.35 -6.26 12.29
N SER A 53 4.34 -5.34 11.35
CA SER A 53 3.49 -4.16 11.43
C SER A 53 3.36 -3.56 10.05
N GLY A 54 2.44 -2.60 9.91
CA GLY A 54 2.28 -1.96 8.63
C GLY A 54 1.09 -1.04 8.60
N TYR A 55 1.05 -0.20 7.57
CA TYR A 55 -0.09 0.66 7.34
C TYR A 55 -0.16 0.99 5.86
N SER A 56 -1.27 1.56 5.45
CA SER A 56 -1.48 1.90 4.05
C SER A 56 -2.13 3.27 3.96
N VAL A 57 -1.85 3.97 2.88
CA VAL A 57 -2.43 5.28 2.62
C VAL A 57 -2.78 5.37 1.15
N CYS A 58 -3.71 6.26 0.83
CA CYS A 58 -4.05 6.59 -0.54
C CYS A 58 -3.61 8.01 -0.80
N ILE A 59 -2.74 8.18 -1.78
CA ILE A 59 -2.16 9.48 -2.10
C ILE A 59 -2.87 10.03 -3.33
N GLN A 60 -3.31 11.26 -3.25
CA GLN A 60 -3.94 11.92 -4.39
C GLN A 60 -2.86 12.56 -5.24
N VAL A 61 -2.89 12.25 -6.53
CA VAL A 61 -1.95 12.84 -7.48
C VAL A 61 -2.73 13.56 -8.57
N PRO A 62 -2.14 14.59 -9.18
CA PRO A 62 -2.79 15.30 -10.26
C PRO A 62 -3.07 14.39 -11.43
N GLN A 63 -4.23 14.58 -12.04
CA GLN A 63 -4.66 13.80 -13.17
C GLN A 63 -4.32 14.56 -14.44
N GLY A 64 -4.00 13.81 -15.50
CA GLY A 64 -3.74 14.43 -16.77
C GLY A 64 -2.51 15.31 -16.76
N GLU A 65 -1.49 14.90 -16.05
CA GLU A 65 -0.27 15.66 -15.93
C GLU A 65 0.41 15.78 -17.29
N PRO A 66 0.54 16.98 -17.80
CA PRO A 66 1.08 17.14 -19.14
C PRO A 66 2.57 16.93 -19.25
N THR A 67 3.28 17.06 -18.21
CA THR A 67 4.73 16.98 -18.24
C THR A 67 5.36 18.05 -19.11
#